data_2b83f08782dfb2b8de14fc188d51b8fd
#
_entry.id   2b83f08782dfb2b8de14fc188d51b8fd
#
_cell.length_a   1.000
_cell.length_b   1.000
_cell.length_c   1.000
_cell.angle_alpha   90.00
_cell.angle_beta   90.00
_cell.angle_gamma   90.00
#
_symmetry.space_group_name_H-M   'P 1'
#
loop_
_entity.id
_entity.type
_entity.pdbx_description
1 polymer ?
#
loop_
_entity_poly.entity_id
_entity_poly.type
_entity_poly.pdbx_seq_one_letter_code
_entity_poly.pdbx_strand_id
1 'polypeptide(L)'
;MAVAKVYRRYVRETGEFVTLEEKAGDNPAVQNLFGAPHIYLHGDLAVTPEDINWPGFRQAMDTPAMRHIMSFLDQSEMGAEAKTVFAELGKQDYVAEYQKYAICSYLTEVIKRGDFYAPEVFPERNDEMRAVLDGRGEQSPYRQIRLNQNALAVNMPDVFHPADTWLEKETTRLLEEMEEAGIEQAWIGLNSWEQAYVKPELARQAEKQGYLLGAYDSYHSIHEPGKEQWITAKFSDSSLYDDAVVVDADGEPVKGFKNVGRKLNPTLSLPAVKRRMGEIMGTGLPFSSWFVDCDAFGEIYDDYSPEHITTQEQDLAARMERLAYIRDTYGLVVGSEGGNDFAASTVAFAHGIELKSFSWMDEDMNQNRDSEYYMGRYYNSKGGVPEHFSRRVPVKEPYRTVFMDPRYDMPLFKLVYNDSVITSYHWDWSTFKVKGATGDRMVREVLYNVPPLYHLDRAEWNRYGEDIARHHKVWSKFSKRAVTREMTEFAYLSGDGAVQMTGYGEDLKAVANFGDETWQYGDKKIPGHSVLIQGEGIELVYTPEVGEENW
;
A
#
# COMPACT_ATOMS: atom_id res chain seq x y z
N MET A 1 31.50 -5.68 3.36
CA MET A 1 31.79 -5.04 4.67
C MET A 1 32.67 -3.79 4.55
N ALA A 2 33.95 -3.85 4.18
CA ALA A 2 34.84 -2.68 4.17
C ALA A 2 34.29 -1.52 3.31
N VAL A 3 33.83 -1.80 2.09
CA VAL A 3 33.24 -0.80 1.19
C VAL A 3 31.99 -0.17 1.79
N ALA A 4 31.09 -0.97 2.34
CA ALA A 4 29.86 -0.46 2.98
C ALA A 4 30.17 0.49 4.15
N LYS A 5 31.15 0.15 5.00
CA LYS A 5 31.59 1.01 6.11
C LYS A 5 32.19 2.34 5.64
N VAL A 6 32.97 2.32 4.55
CA VAL A 6 33.54 3.55 3.95
C VAL A 6 32.42 4.41 3.36
N TYR A 7 31.51 3.78 2.62
CA TYR A 7 30.38 4.50 2.00
C TYR A 7 29.44 5.08 3.08
N ARG A 8 29.09 4.31 4.12
CA ARG A 8 28.32 4.81 5.24
C ARG A 8 28.94 6.05 5.90
N ARG A 9 30.28 6.05 6.08
CA ARG A 9 30.97 7.23 6.61
C ARG A 9 30.81 8.43 5.69
N TYR A 10 31.00 8.23 4.39
CA TYR A 10 30.85 9.27 3.38
C TYR A 10 29.44 9.89 3.41
N VAL A 11 28.38 9.10 3.33
CA VAL A 11 26.99 9.61 3.31
C VAL A 11 26.59 10.29 4.62
N ARG A 12 27.18 9.89 5.74
CA ARG A 12 27.01 10.61 7.02
C ARG A 12 27.70 11.98 7.02
N GLU A 13 28.90 12.07 6.44
CA GLU A 13 29.65 13.32 6.34
C GLU A 13 29.03 14.30 5.33
N THR A 14 28.39 13.81 4.28
CA THR A 14 27.71 14.63 3.27
C THR A 14 26.31 15.07 3.68
N GLY A 15 25.73 14.52 4.75
CA GLY A 15 24.37 14.83 5.20
C GLY A 15 23.28 14.08 4.45
N GLU A 16 23.63 13.13 3.59
CA GLU A 16 22.69 12.26 2.87
C GLU A 16 22.12 11.13 3.75
N PHE A 17 22.55 11.07 5.00
CA PHE A 17 22.18 10.06 5.97
C PHE A 17 21.62 10.71 7.23
N VAL A 18 20.38 10.38 7.57
CA VAL A 18 19.71 10.76 8.83
C VAL A 18 19.25 9.48 9.50
N THR A 19 19.56 9.29 10.78
CA THR A 19 19.13 8.09 11.52
C THR A 19 17.62 8.09 11.79
N LEU A 20 17.05 6.90 12.01
CA LEU A 20 15.66 6.77 12.46
C LEU A 20 15.42 7.41 13.83
N GLU A 21 16.43 7.43 14.70
CA GLU A 21 16.34 8.13 16.00
C GLU A 21 16.27 9.66 15.82
N GLU A 22 17.08 10.22 14.90
CA GLU A 22 17.00 11.64 14.53
C GLU A 22 15.63 11.97 13.93
N LYS A 23 15.15 11.16 12.96
CA LYS A 23 13.80 11.32 12.37
C LYS A 23 12.69 11.21 13.43
N ALA A 24 12.83 10.29 14.38
CA ALA A 24 11.89 10.14 15.49
C ALA A 24 11.98 11.31 16.51
N GLY A 25 13.14 11.96 16.60
CA GLY A 25 13.29 13.19 17.37
C GLY A 25 12.51 14.35 16.76
N ASP A 26 12.50 14.44 15.43
CA ASP A 26 11.74 15.45 14.70
C ASP A 26 10.24 15.11 14.62
N ASN A 27 9.90 13.84 14.44
CA ASN A 27 8.53 13.32 14.42
C ASN A 27 8.42 12.01 15.21
N PRO A 28 7.89 12.06 16.45
CA PRO A 28 7.77 10.88 17.31
C PRO A 28 6.96 9.72 16.70
N ALA A 29 6.07 10.00 15.75
CA ALA A 29 5.30 8.96 15.08
C ALA A 29 6.17 7.96 14.27
N VAL A 30 7.41 8.33 13.92
CA VAL A 30 8.37 7.42 13.28
C VAL A 30 8.65 6.19 14.15
N GLN A 31 8.60 6.32 15.49
CA GLN A 31 8.78 5.19 16.40
C GLN A 31 7.71 4.10 16.22
N ASN A 32 6.53 4.44 15.70
CA ASN A 32 5.48 3.46 15.43
C ASN A 32 5.81 2.52 14.25
N LEU A 33 6.88 2.80 13.49
CA LEU A 33 7.45 1.86 12.52
C LEU A 33 8.35 0.78 13.17
N PHE A 34 8.83 0.99 14.41
CA PHE A 34 9.82 0.10 15.01
C PHE A 34 9.20 -1.23 15.41
N GLY A 35 9.51 -2.29 14.68
CA GLY A 35 8.91 -3.61 14.86
C GLY A 35 7.47 -3.70 14.31
N ALA A 36 7.07 -2.78 13.46
CA ALA A 36 5.77 -2.77 12.80
C ALA A 36 5.81 -3.56 11.48
N PRO A 37 4.93 -4.55 11.25
CA PRO A 37 4.74 -5.12 9.93
C PRO A 37 4.13 -4.06 9.01
N HIS A 38 4.40 -4.18 7.71
CA HIS A 38 3.80 -3.33 6.70
C HIS A 38 2.62 -4.04 6.05
N ILE A 39 1.44 -3.43 6.11
CA ILE A 39 0.17 -4.05 5.70
C ILE A 39 -0.54 -3.15 4.72
N TYR A 40 -0.70 -3.62 3.49
CA TYR A 40 -1.65 -3.04 2.56
C TYR A 40 -3.05 -3.57 2.90
N LEU A 41 -3.91 -2.68 3.39
CA LEU A 41 -5.26 -3.01 3.76
C LEU A 41 -6.21 -2.73 2.60
N HIS A 42 -6.83 -3.79 2.11
CA HIS A 42 -7.78 -3.70 1.01
C HIS A 42 -9.19 -3.58 1.57
N GLY A 43 -9.84 -2.47 1.22
CA GLY A 43 -11.15 -2.15 1.74
C GLY A 43 -12.26 -2.89 1.03
N ASP A 44 -13.38 -2.99 1.74
CA ASP A 44 -14.65 -3.37 1.17
C ASP A 44 -15.13 -2.29 0.17
N LEU A 45 -16.15 -2.62 -0.60
CA LEU A 45 -16.88 -1.63 -1.39
C LEU A 45 -17.52 -0.57 -0.48
N ALA A 46 -17.72 0.63 -1.00
CA ALA A 46 -18.43 1.69 -0.27
C ALA A 46 -19.89 1.33 0.01
N VAL A 47 -20.45 0.49 -0.83
CA VAL A 47 -21.75 -0.19 -0.64
C VAL A 47 -21.48 -1.68 -0.79
N THR A 48 -21.81 -2.46 0.23
CA THR A 48 -21.62 -3.92 0.24
C THR A 48 -22.97 -4.66 0.11
N PRO A 49 -22.96 -5.96 -0.21
CA PRO A 49 -24.21 -6.73 -0.26
C PRO A 49 -25.05 -6.70 1.01
N GLU A 50 -24.42 -6.54 2.17
CA GLU A 50 -25.06 -6.45 3.48
C GLU A 50 -25.77 -5.10 3.72
N ASP A 51 -25.42 -4.06 2.97
CA ASP A 51 -26.06 -2.74 3.07
C ASP A 51 -27.40 -2.67 2.32
N ILE A 52 -27.73 -3.72 1.56
CA ILE A 52 -28.86 -3.75 0.65
C ILE A 52 -29.88 -4.84 1.04
N ASN A 53 -31.14 -4.45 1.21
CA ASN A 53 -32.27 -5.37 1.22
C ASN A 53 -32.61 -5.78 -0.21
N TRP A 54 -32.11 -6.90 -0.67
CA TRP A 54 -32.23 -7.36 -2.05
C TRP A 54 -33.66 -7.60 -2.54
N PRO A 55 -34.59 -8.13 -1.74
CA PRO A 55 -36.02 -8.14 -2.08
C PRO A 55 -36.58 -6.74 -2.35
N GLY A 56 -36.27 -5.78 -1.47
CA GLY A 56 -36.66 -4.37 -1.66
C GLY A 56 -36.03 -3.74 -2.90
N PHE A 57 -34.74 -4.01 -3.13
CA PHE A 57 -34.02 -3.53 -4.33
C PHE A 57 -34.73 -3.96 -5.62
N ARG A 58 -35.11 -5.24 -5.75
CA ARG A 58 -35.87 -5.74 -6.90
C ARG A 58 -37.24 -5.06 -7.07
N GLN A 59 -37.96 -4.83 -5.98
CA GLN A 59 -39.26 -4.17 -6.02
C GLN A 59 -39.14 -2.70 -6.43
N ALA A 60 -38.02 -2.07 -6.16
CA ALA A 60 -37.78 -0.65 -6.43
C ALA A 60 -37.34 -0.35 -7.87
N MET A 61 -37.13 -1.35 -8.74
CA MET A 61 -36.52 -1.20 -10.08
C MET A 61 -37.20 -0.14 -10.95
N ASP A 62 -38.52 0.04 -10.83
CA ASP A 62 -39.29 1.00 -11.62
C ASP A 62 -39.50 2.35 -10.92
N THR A 63 -38.86 2.59 -9.77
CA THR A 63 -38.98 3.85 -9.03
C THR A 63 -38.17 4.98 -9.71
N PRO A 64 -38.55 6.28 -9.50
CA PRO A 64 -37.76 7.41 -9.97
C PRO A 64 -36.32 7.38 -9.46
N ALA A 65 -36.12 7.01 -8.20
CA ALA A 65 -34.80 6.91 -7.59
C ALA A 65 -33.91 5.83 -8.27
N MET A 66 -34.48 4.65 -8.56
CA MET A 66 -33.76 3.60 -9.26
C MET A 66 -33.44 4.00 -10.72
N ARG A 67 -34.38 4.64 -11.42
CA ARG A 67 -34.11 5.19 -12.76
C ARG A 67 -32.99 6.23 -12.74
N HIS A 68 -32.95 7.07 -11.71
CA HIS A 68 -31.86 8.02 -11.55
C HIS A 68 -30.50 7.31 -11.33
N ILE A 69 -30.44 6.31 -10.44
CA ILE A 69 -29.24 5.47 -10.26
C ILE A 69 -28.81 4.89 -11.61
N MET A 70 -29.73 4.30 -12.37
CA MET A 70 -29.43 3.68 -13.66
C MET A 70 -29.02 4.69 -14.77
N SER A 71 -29.34 5.98 -14.63
CA SER A 71 -28.95 7.01 -15.61
C SER A 71 -27.44 7.23 -15.73
N PHE A 72 -26.65 6.76 -14.76
CA PHE A 72 -25.18 6.85 -14.75
C PHE A 72 -24.49 5.62 -15.39
N LEU A 73 -25.24 4.58 -15.83
CA LEU A 73 -24.67 3.35 -16.35
C LEU A 73 -23.70 3.57 -17.52
N ASP A 74 -24.05 4.45 -18.46
CA ASP A 74 -23.20 4.71 -19.63
C ASP A 74 -21.99 5.61 -19.31
N GLN A 75 -21.89 6.13 -18.10
CA GLN A 75 -20.84 7.02 -17.63
C GLN A 75 -19.90 6.36 -16.61
N SER A 76 -20.18 5.10 -16.23
CA SER A 76 -19.47 4.34 -15.22
C SER A 76 -18.59 3.26 -15.89
N GLU A 77 -17.39 3.05 -15.38
CA GLU A 77 -16.53 1.94 -15.82
C GLU A 77 -17.19 0.58 -15.55
N MET A 78 -17.92 0.46 -14.43
CA MET A 78 -18.67 -0.75 -14.07
C MET A 78 -20.06 -0.77 -14.69
N GLY A 79 -20.43 0.25 -15.44
CA GLY A 79 -21.76 0.41 -16.00
C GLY A 79 -22.18 -0.69 -16.98
N ALA A 80 -21.26 -1.19 -17.81
CA ALA A 80 -21.55 -2.27 -18.77
C ALA A 80 -21.94 -3.58 -18.06
N GLU A 81 -21.24 -3.96 -17.00
CA GLU A 81 -21.56 -5.14 -16.19
C GLU A 81 -22.87 -4.95 -15.44
N ALA A 82 -23.03 -3.81 -14.76
CA ALA A 82 -24.26 -3.47 -14.04
C ALA A 82 -25.49 -3.43 -14.97
N LYS A 83 -25.38 -2.89 -16.18
CA LYS A 83 -26.46 -2.86 -17.17
C LYS A 83 -26.95 -4.27 -17.54
N THR A 84 -26.02 -5.21 -17.71
CA THR A 84 -26.39 -6.61 -17.96
C THR A 84 -27.14 -7.18 -16.76
N VAL A 85 -26.64 -6.94 -15.54
CA VAL A 85 -27.26 -7.41 -14.31
C VAL A 85 -28.66 -6.80 -14.12
N PHE A 86 -28.85 -5.51 -14.32
CA PHE A 86 -30.17 -4.86 -14.22
C PHE A 86 -31.19 -5.47 -15.19
N ALA A 87 -30.76 -5.81 -16.41
CA ALA A 87 -31.60 -6.47 -17.39
C ALA A 87 -31.98 -7.93 -17.01
N GLU A 88 -31.13 -8.61 -16.26
CA GLU A 88 -31.38 -9.97 -15.75
C GLU A 88 -32.33 -9.95 -14.56
N LEU A 89 -32.19 -8.99 -13.62
CA LEU A 89 -33.01 -8.88 -12.42
C LEU A 89 -34.51 -8.80 -12.69
N GLY A 90 -34.90 -8.22 -13.83
CA GLY A 90 -36.29 -8.18 -14.27
C GLY A 90 -36.87 -9.53 -14.70
N LYS A 91 -36.04 -10.56 -14.86
CA LYS A 91 -36.43 -11.87 -15.42
C LYS A 91 -36.33 -13.03 -14.41
N GLN A 92 -35.86 -12.79 -13.19
CA GLN A 92 -35.61 -13.81 -12.18
C GLN A 92 -36.14 -13.41 -10.80
N ASP A 93 -36.38 -14.40 -9.94
CA ASP A 93 -36.98 -14.19 -8.60
C ASP A 93 -35.94 -14.04 -7.49
N TYR A 94 -34.68 -14.11 -7.80
CA TYR A 94 -33.56 -14.00 -6.84
C TYR A 94 -32.49 -13.07 -7.40
N VAL A 95 -31.57 -12.69 -6.52
CA VAL A 95 -30.35 -11.97 -6.90
C VAL A 95 -29.15 -12.87 -6.60
N ALA A 96 -28.44 -13.30 -7.63
CA ALA A 96 -27.25 -14.13 -7.48
C ALA A 96 -26.09 -13.33 -6.86
N GLU A 97 -25.16 -13.99 -6.21
CA GLU A 97 -24.07 -13.32 -5.52
C GLU A 97 -23.21 -12.45 -6.45
N TYR A 98 -22.87 -12.93 -7.64
CA TYR A 98 -22.12 -12.13 -8.62
C TYR A 98 -22.88 -10.85 -9.04
N GLN A 99 -24.22 -10.91 -9.11
CA GLN A 99 -25.07 -9.76 -9.42
C GLN A 99 -25.05 -8.73 -8.29
N LYS A 100 -25.08 -9.19 -7.03
CA LYS A 100 -24.95 -8.31 -5.87
C LYS A 100 -23.65 -7.52 -5.91
N TYR A 101 -22.54 -8.19 -6.15
CA TYR A 101 -21.24 -7.53 -6.23
C TYR A 101 -21.12 -6.58 -7.44
N ALA A 102 -21.65 -6.94 -8.60
CA ALA A 102 -21.66 -6.05 -9.76
C ALA A 102 -22.44 -4.75 -9.48
N ILE A 103 -23.60 -4.87 -8.83
CA ILE A 103 -24.40 -3.71 -8.41
C ILE A 103 -23.66 -2.89 -7.35
N CYS A 104 -23.08 -3.51 -6.33
CA CYS A 104 -22.34 -2.80 -5.29
C CYS A 104 -21.10 -2.07 -5.84
N SER A 105 -20.36 -2.68 -6.76
CA SER A 105 -19.24 -2.03 -7.44
C SER A 105 -19.70 -0.80 -8.22
N TYR A 106 -20.77 -0.92 -8.98
CA TYR A 106 -21.39 0.19 -9.70
C TYR A 106 -21.85 1.31 -8.76
N LEU A 107 -22.58 0.97 -7.70
CA LEU A 107 -23.02 1.94 -6.70
C LEU A 107 -21.86 2.65 -6.01
N THR A 108 -20.76 1.93 -5.75
CA THR A 108 -19.53 2.51 -5.18
C THR A 108 -18.97 3.62 -6.06
N GLU A 109 -18.98 3.47 -7.39
CA GLU A 109 -18.58 4.56 -8.30
C GLU A 109 -19.57 5.72 -8.30
N VAL A 110 -20.85 5.40 -8.35
CA VAL A 110 -21.91 6.41 -8.47
C VAL A 110 -21.98 7.32 -7.24
N ILE A 111 -21.85 6.76 -6.03
CA ILE A 111 -21.91 7.58 -4.80
C ILE A 111 -20.70 8.51 -4.61
N LYS A 112 -19.62 8.32 -5.34
CA LYS A 112 -18.47 9.24 -5.34
C LYS A 112 -18.70 10.49 -6.20
N ARG A 113 -19.74 10.52 -7.02
CA ARG A 113 -20.01 11.60 -7.97
C ARG A 113 -20.63 12.81 -7.30
N GLY A 114 -20.12 14.00 -7.64
CA GLY A 114 -20.64 15.28 -7.17
C GLY A 114 -22.03 15.65 -7.76
N ASP A 115 -22.39 15.04 -8.90
CA ASP A 115 -23.66 15.26 -9.61
C ASP A 115 -24.74 14.18 -9.32
N PHE A 116 -24.48 13.28 -8.37
CA PHE A 116 -25.43 12.20 -8.04
C PHE A 116 -26.64 12.71 -7.25
N TYR A 117 -26.43 13.56 -6.22
CA TYR A 117 -27.54 14.05 -5.42
C TYR A 117 -28.44 14.99 -6.23
N ALA A 118 -29.73 14.64 -6.37
CA ALA A 118 -30.75 15.42 -7.03
C ALA A 118 -31.95 15.61 -6.07
N PRO A 119 -32.24 16.83 -5.61
CA PRO A 119 -33.30 17.07 -4.60
C PRO A 119 -34.71 16.68 -5.06
N GLU A 120 -34.98 16.68 -6.36
CA GLU A 120 -36.23 16.21 -6.95
C GLU A 120 -36.38 14.68 -6.91
N VAL A 121 -35.28 13.94 -6.82
CA VAL A 121 -35.24 12.47 -6.72
C VAL A 121 -35.14 12.03 -5.26
N PHE A 122 -34.35 12.77 -4.46
CA PHE A 122 -34.07 12.49 -3.05
C PHE A 122 -34.51 13.67 -2.17
N PRO A 123 -35.86 13.86 -1.97
CA PRO A 123 -36.38 15.01 -1.25
C PRO A 123 -36.19 14.95 0.26
N GLU A 124 -36.14 13.73 0.84
CA GLU A 124 -35.99 13.57 2.28
C GLU A 124 -34.50 13.76 2.70
N ARG A 125 -34.31 14.48 3.82
CA ARG A 125 -32.98 14.88 4.29
C ARG A 125 -32.83 14.69 5.79
N ASN A 126 -31.78 14.03 6.20
CA ASN A 126 -31.35 14.01 7.60
C ASN A 126 -30.45 15.23 7.93
N ASP A 127 -29.96 15.32 9.17
CA ASP A 127 -29.17 16.48 9.64
C ASP A 127 -27.77 16.52 8.99
N GLU A 128 -27.17 15.39 8.70
CA GLU A 128 -25.88 15.29 7.99
C GLU A 128 -26.00 15.85 6.55
N MET A 129 -27.05 15.45 5.83
CA MET A 129 -27.31 15.97 4.49
C MET A 129 -27.56 17.48 4.52
N ARG A 130 -28.37 17.97 5.47
CA ARG A 130 -28.66 19.42 5.64
C ARG A 130 -27.36 20.18 5.91
N ALA A 131 -26.46 19.66 6.75
CA ALA A 131 -25.19 20.32 7.05
C ALA A 131 -24.30 20.45 5.80
N VAL A 132 -24.30 19.46 4.90
CA VAL A 132 -23.55 19.53 3.64
C VAL A 132 -24.19 20.52 2.67
N LEU A 133 -25.50 20.42 2.47
CA LEU A 133 -26.27 21.23 1.51
C LEU A 133 -26.33 22.71 1.89
N ASP A 134 -26.39 23.01 3.20
CA ASP A 134 -26.36 24.39 3.72
C ASP A 134 -24.96 25.00 3.73
N GLY A 135 -23.94 24.28 3.26
CA GLY A 135 -22.54 24.74 3.28
C GLY A 135 -21.94 24.88 4.69
N ARG A 136 -22.51 24.20 5.68
CA ARG A 136 -21.97 24.19 7.05
C ARG A 136 -20.76 23.29 7.13
N GLY A 137 -19.60 23.91 7.25
CA GLY A 137 -18.30 23.26 7.25
C GLY A 137 -17.68 23.18 5.86
N GLU A 138 -16.46 22.69 5.82
CA GLU A 138 -15.66 22.61 4.60
C GLU A 138 -16.23 21.59 3.62
N GLN A 139 -16.35 21.96 2.35
CA GLN A 139 -16.77 21.03 1.30
C GLN A 139 -15.61 20.10 0.97
N SER A 140 -15.85 18.80 0.97
CA SER A 140 -14.83 17.79 0.67
C SER A 140 -15.43 16.58 -0.06
N PRO A 141 -14.61 15.81 -0.79
CA PRO A 141 -15.06 14.56 -1.40
C PRO A 141 -15.69 13.60 -0.39
N TYR A 142 -15.13 13.52 0.81
CA TYR A 142 -15.69 12.72 1.91
C TYR A 142 -17.14 13.13 2.22
N ARG A 143 -17.40 14.41 2.39
CA ARG A 143 -18.75 14.90 2.70
C ARG A 143 -19.73 14.68 1.54
N GLN A 144 -19.25 14.78 0.30
CA GLN A 144 -20.04 14.47 -0.89
C GLN A 144 -20.45 12.99 -0.92
N ILE A 145 -19.51 12.08 -0.63
CA ILE A 145 -19.82 10.64 -0.54
C ILE A 145 -20.86 10.38 0.56
N ARG A 146 -20.69 10.98 1.74
CA ARG A 146 -21.64 10.86 2.83
C ARG A 146 -23.03 11.42 2.48
N LEU A 147 -23.09 12.55 1.77
CA LEU A 147 -24.35 13.08 1.25
C LEU A 147 -25.07 12.05 0.37
N ASN A 148 -24.37 11.42 -0.55
CA ASN A 148 -24.92 10.45 -1.48
C ASN A 148 -25.35 9.14 -0.80
N GLN A 149 -24.54 8.63 0.16
CA GLN A 149 -24.91 7.47 0.98
C GLN A 149 -26.20 7.72 1.78
N ASN A 150 -26.27 8.87 2.44
CA ASN A 150 -27.47 9.27 3.21
C ASN A 150 -28.68 9.50 2.29
N ALA A 151 -28.48 10.07 1.10
CA ALA A 151 -29.57 10.26 0.14
C ALA A 151 -30.23 8.93 -0.25
N LEU A 152 -29.43 7.89 -0.51
CA LEU A 152 -29.93 6.54 -0.76
C LEU A 152 -30.66 5.96 0.45
N ALA A 153 -30.01 5.96 1.62
CA ALA A 153 -30.56 5.32 2.82
C ALA A 153 -31.86 5.98 3.32
N VAL A 154 -31.94 7.33 3.29
CA VAL A 154 -33.10 8.08 3.78
C VAL A 154 -34.27 8.01 2.82
N ASN A 155 -34.03 8.07 1.50
CA ASN A 155 -35.10 8.09 0.50
C ASN A 155 -35.50 6.70 -0.01
N MET A 156 -34.71 5.67 0.26
CA MET A 156 -35.00 4.30 -0.14
C MET A 156 -34.80 3.32 1.06
N PRO A 157 -35.52 3.54 2.20
CA PRO A 157 -35.29 2.77 3.42
C PRO A 157 -35.69 1.29 3.31
N ASP A 158 -36.56 0.96 2.34
CA ASP A 158 -36.91 -0.44 2.03
C ASP A 158 -35.82 -1.15 1.19
N VAL A 159 -34.85 -0.38 0.66
CA VAL A 159 -33.78 -0.88 -0.21
C VAL A 159 -32.45 -0.84 0.50
N PHE A 160 -32.12 0.25 1.18
CA PHE A 160 -30.83 0.45 1.83
C PHE A 160 -30.97 0.52 3.35
N HIS A 161 -30.09 -0.16 4.05
CA HIS A 161 -29.97 -0.02 5.50
C HIS A 161 -29.53 1.41 5.87
N PRO A 162 -29.71 1.86 7.13
CA PRO A 162 -29.26 3.19 7.57
C PRO A 162 -27.79 3.42 7.24
N ALA A 163 -27.45 4.60 6.68
CA ALA A 163 -26.08 4.90 6.22
C ALA A 163 -25.02 4.80 7.33
N ASP A 164 -25.38 4.96 8.59
CA ASP A 164 -24.48 4.81 9.72
C ASP A 164 -23.99 3.37 9.88
N THR A 165 -24.81 2.36 9.54
CA THR A 165 -24.42 0.95 9.59
C THR A 165 -23.41 0.56 8.50
N TRP A 166 -23.27 1.39 7.45
CA TRP A 166 -22.27 1.16 6.40
C TRP A 166 -20.84 1.48 6.87
N LEU A 167 -20.71 2.19 7.98
CA LEU A 167 -19.43 2.54 8.61
C LEU A 167 -18.87 1.40 9.45
N GLU A 168 -19.72 0.54 10.00
CA GLU A 168 -19.35 -0.66 10.76
C GLU A 168 -18.97 -1.79 9.80
N LYS A 169 -17.74 -1.75 9.27
CA LYS A 169 -17.30 -2.70 8.27
C LYS A 169 -16.20 -3.63 8.77
N GLU A 170 -16.07 -4.78 8.10
CA GLU A 170 -15.12 -5.84 8.40
C GLU A 170 -13.67 -5.36 8.53
N THR A 171 -13.24 -4.37 7.72
CA THR A 171 -11.88 -3.82 7.80
C THR A 171 -11.60 -3.08 9.10
N THR A 172 -12.57 -2.41 9.69
CA THR A 172 -12.41 -1.75 11.02
C THR A 172 -12.25 -2.80 12.11
N ARG A 173 -13.10 -3.83 12.10
CA ARG A 173 -13.00 -4.97 13.02
C ARG A 173 -11.71 -5.74 12.86
N LEU A 174 -11.19 -5.85 11.63
CA LEU A 174 -9.91 -6.49 11.35
C LEU A 174 -8.76 -5.82 12.12
N LEU A 175 -8.74 -4.49 12.22
CA LEU A 175 -7.72 -3.78 12.99
C LEU A 175 -7.78 -4.13 14.48
N GLU A 176 -9.00 -4.26 15.05
CA GLU A 176 -9.19 -4.67 16.44
C GLU A 176 -8.68 -6.10 16.68
N GLU A 177 -9.00 -7.03 15.78
CA GLU A 177 -8.52 -8.41 15.86
C GLU A 177 -7.00 -8.52 15.71
N MET A 178 -6.38 -7.67 14.88
CA MET A 178 -4.93 -7.60 14.78
C MET A 178 -4.28 -7.17 16.12
N GLU A 179 -4.86 -6.17 16.80
CA GLU A 179 -4.41 -5.74 18.12
C GLU A 179 -4.58 -6.87 19.16
N GLU A 180 -5.74 -7.54 19.18
CA GLU A 180 -6.02 -8.69 20.05
C GLU A 180 -5.04 -9.85 19.80
N ALA A 181 -4.59 -10.03 18.56
CA ALA A 181 -3.57 -11.02 18.19
C ALA A 181 -2.13 -10.60 18.58
N GLY A 182 -1.96 -9.43 19.21
CA GLY A 182 -0.68 -8.91 19.69
C GLY A 182 0.12 -8.08 18.69
N ILE A 183 -0.50 -7.62 17.61
CA ILE A 183 0.10 -6.67 16.67
C ILE A 183 -0.15 -5.26 17.23
N GLU A 184 0.75 -4.82 18.11
CA GLU A 184 0.61 -3.53 18.80
C GLU A 184 0.93 -2.32 17.92
N GLN A 185 1.71 -2.49 16.88
CA GLN A 185 2.13 -1.47 15.94
C GLN A 185 2.08 -2.04 14.52
N ALA A 186 1.59 -1.26 13.57
CA ALA A 186 1.59 -1.59 12.15
C ALA A 186 1.64 -0.32 11.30
N TRP A 187 2.26 -0.43 10.12
CA TRP A 187 2.01 0.52 9.06
C TRP A 187 0.87 -0.02 8.18
N ILE A 188 -0.18 0.77 8.05
CA ILE A 188 -1.36 0.44 7.24
C ILE A 188 -1.36 1.32 6.01
N GLY A 189 -1.16 0.71 4.85
CA GLY A 189 -1.24 1.37 3.55
C GLY A 189 -2.60 1.16 2.90
N LEU A 190 -3.28 2.23 2.52
CA LEU A 190 -4.49 2.20 1.70
C LEU A 190 -4.12 2.38 0.23
N ASN A 191 -4.79 1.69 -0.68
CA ASN A 191 -4.56 1.83 -2.12
C ASN A 191 -4.93 3.23 -2.65
N SER A 192 -5.76 3.96 -1.91
CA SER A 192 -6.19 5.32 -2.22
C SER A 192 -6.72 5.97 -0.94
N TRP A 193 -6.55 7.28 -0.83
CA TRP A 193 -7.16 8.08 0.26
C TRP A 193 -8.70 8.01 0.25
N GLU A 194 -9.33 7.75 -0.90
CA GLU A 194 -10.79 7.59 -1.00
C GLU A 194 -11.33 6.42 -0.17
N GLN A 195 -10.52 5.40 0.12
CA GLN A 195 -10.92 4.34 1.04
C GLN A 195 -11.28 4.89 2.42
N ALA A 196 -10.51 5.84 2.93
CA ALA A 196 -10.82 6.50 4.20
C ALA A 196 -12.03 7.44 4.10
N TYR A 197 -12.32 7.97 2.92
CA TYR A 197 -13.50 8.82 2.72
C TYR A 197 -14.81 8.04 2.83
N VAL A 198 -14.84 6.82 2.32
CA VAL A 198 -16.04 5.96 2.42
C VAL A 198 -16.14 5.25 3.76
N LYS A 199 -15.03 5.14 4.50
CA LYS A 199 -14.94 4.47 5.81
C LYS A 199 -14.08 5.28 6.80
N PRO A 200 -14.55 6.44 7.26
CA PRO A 200 -13.78 7.30 8.17
C PRO A 200 -13.48 6.62 9.50
N GLU A 201 -14.31 5.66 9.95
CA GLU A 201 -14.07 4.92 11.18
C GLU A 201 -12.79 4.05 11.10
N LEU A 202 -12.42 3.59 9.92
CA LEU A 202 -11.15 2.89 9.70
C LEU A 202 -9.96 3.77 10.11
N ALA A 203 -9.96 5.04 9.67
CA ALA A 203 -8.89 5.99 9.99
C ALA A 203 -8.85 6.32 11.49
N ARG A 204 -10.01 6.52 12.11
CA ARG A 204 -10.12 6.76 13.56
C ARG A 204 -9.70 5.56 14.39
N GLN A 205 -10.04 4.35 13.93
CA GLN A 205 -9.63 3.12 14.63
C GLN A 205 -8.12 2.91 14.54
N ALA A 206 -7.51 3.13 13.37
CA ALA A 206 -6.06 3.07 13.21
C ALA A 206 -5.35 4.08 14.14
N GLU A 207 -5.82 5.32 14.19
CA GLU A 207 -5.30 6.35 15.11
C GLU A 207 -5.41 5.92 16.58
N LYS A 208 -6.59 5.44 17.00
CA LYS A 208 -6.84 4.97 18.39
C LYS A 208 -5.90 3.85 18.80
N GLN A 209 -5.52 2.96 17.90
CA GLN A 209 -4.61 1.84 18.13
C GLN A 209 -3.13 2.23 17.98
N GLY A 210 -2.83 3.47 17.56
CA GLY A 210 -1.45 3.92 17.31
C GLY A 210 -0.84 3.32 16.04
N TYR A 211 -1.64 2.77 15.13
CA TYR A 211 -1.20 2.34 13.82
C TYR A 211 -0.92 3.53 12.91
N LEU A 212 0.14 3.44 12.12
CA LEU A 212 0.39 4.44 11.08
C LEU A 212 -0.52 4.17 9.89
N LEU A 213 -1.43 5.10 9.60
CA LEU A 213 -2.30 5.01 8.43
C LEU A 213 -1.81 5.96 7.34
N GLY A 214 -1.48 5.42 6.18
CA GLY A 214 -1.11 6.17 5.00
C GLY A 214 -1.88 5.74 3.77
N ALA A 215 -1.98 6.63 2.79
CA ALA A 215 -2.51 6.29 1.48
C ALA A 215 -1.38 6.26 0.45
N TYR A 216 -1.57 5.41 -0.57
CA TYR A 216 -0.78 5.44 -1.79
C TYR A 216 -1.14 6.69 -2.60
N ASP A 217 -0.13 7.41 -3.05
CA ASP A 217 -0.24 8.55 -3.97
C ASP A 217 0.90 8.51 -4.98
N SER A 218 0.74 9.22 -6.10
CA SER A 218 1.77 9.36 -7.13
C SER A 218 1.64 10.71 -7.81
N TYR A 219 2.78 11.31 -8.11
CA TYR A 219 2.88 12.55 -8.87
C TYR A 219 3.74 12.37 -10.12
N HIS A 220 3.99 11.12 -10.49
CA HIS A 220 4.92 10.75 -11.55
C HIS A 220 4.32 10.86 -12.95
N SER A 221 3.02 10.62 -13.07
CA SER A 221 2.30 10.67 -14.34
C SER A 221 1.04 11.53 -14.26
N ILE A 222 0.67 12.13 -15.37
CA ILE A 222 -0.59 12.86 -15.55
C ILE A 222 -1.32 12.30 -16.77
N HIS A 223 -2.63 12.11 -16.64
CA HIS A 223 -3.48 11.68 -17.75
C HIS A 223 -4.17 12.87 -18.43
N GLU A 224 -4.59 12.63 -19.67
CA GLU A 224 -5.40 13.62 -20.40
C GLU A 224 -6.69 13.92 -19.60
N PRO A 225 -6.99 15.21 -19.37
CA PRO A 225 -8.17 15.61 -18.61
C PRO A 225 -9.47 15.01 -19.16
N GLY A 226 -10.25 14.38 -18.29
CA GLY A 226 -11.48 13.68 -18.66
C GLY A 226 -11.29 12.26 -19.21
N LYS A 227 -10.05 11.76 -19.28
CA LYS A 227 -9.70 10.40 -19.68
C LYS A 227 -8.81 9.69 -18.65
N GLU A 228 -8.88 10.14 -17.42
CA GLU A 228 -8.08 9.60 -16.34
C GLU A 228 -8.51 8.16 -16.01
N GLN A 229 -7.54 7.24 -16.00
CA GLN A 229 -7.77 5.82 -15.69
C GLN A 229 -7.58 5.51 -14.21
N TRP A 230 -6.87 6.38 -13.47
CA TRP A 230 -6.67 6.25 -12.02
C TRP A 230 -6.52 7.63 -11.36
N ILE A 231 -6.92 7.67 -10.11
CA ILE A 231 -7.06 8.92 -9.34
C ILE A 231 -5.74 9.66 -9.16
N THR A 232 -4.62 8.96 -9.01
CA THR A 232 -3.31 9.59 -8.78
C THR A 232 -2.80 10.34 -10.02
N ALA A 233 -3.27 9.98 -11.21
CA ALA A 233 -2.93 10.66 -12.47
C ALA A 233 -3.91 11.78 -12.84
N LYS A 234 -4.90 12.05 -11.99
CA LYS A 234 -5.87 13.14 -12.15
C LYS A 234 -5.43 14.35 -11.32
N PHE A 235 -5.34 15.51 -11.95
CA PHE A 235 -5.00 16.78 -11.29
C PHE A 235 -6.11 17.80 -11.52
N SER A 236 -6.38 18.62 -10.51
CA SER A 236 -7.37 19.70 -10.61
C SER A 236 -6.95 20.82 -11.56
N ASP A 237 -5.64 20.99 -11.78
CA ASP A 237 -5.09 21.88 -12.79
C ASP A 237 -4.85 21.11 -14.09
N SER A 238 -5.77 21.25 -15.02
CA SER A 238 -5.72 20.56 -16.31
C SER A 238 -4.61 21.07 -17.24
N SER A 239 -4.08 22.29 -17.03
CA SER A 239 -3.03 22.85 -17.85
C SER A 239 -1.70 22.09 -17.71
N LEU A 240 -1.49 21.42 -16.57
CA LEU A 240 -0.29 20.61 -16.34
C LEU A 240 -0.07 19.52 -17.39
N TYR A 241 -1.14 19.05 -18.02
CA TYR A 241 -1.03 18.02 -19.06
C TYR A 241 -0.27 18.47 -20.30
N ASP A 242 -0.38 19.73 -20.64
CA ASP A 242 0.30 20.31 -21.80
C ASP A 242 1.54 21.14 -21.41
N ASP A 243 1.51 21.81 -20.24
CA ASP A 243 2.49 22.83 -19.87
C ASP A 243 3.59 22.32 -18.92
N ALA A 244 3.46 21.10 -18.34
CA ALA A 244 4.34 20.67 -17.26
C ALA A 244 4.83 19.21 -17.40
N VAL A 245 4.90 18.70 -18.61
CA VAL A 245 5.32 17.32 -18.86
C VAL A 245 6.77 17.25 -19.33
N VAL A 246 7.43 16.15 -19.00
CA VAL A 246 8.80 15.87 -19.45
C VAL A 246 8.81 15.64 -20.96
N VAL A 247 9.70 16.34 -21.66
CA VAL A 247 9.94 16.24 -23.10
C VAL A 247 11.31 15.61 -23.34
N ASP A 248 11.40 14.59 -24.16
CA ASP A 248 12.65 13.92 -24.51
C ASP A 248 13.52 14.71 -25.49
N ALA A 249 14.70 14.18 -25.83
CA ALA A 249 15.64 14.84 -26.74
C ALA A 249 15.14 14.96 -28.19
N ASP A 250 14.11 14.19 -28.58
CA ASP A 250 13.47 14.27 -29.90
C ASP A 250 12.33 15.29 -29.94
N GLY A 251 12.02 15.91 -28.81
CA GLY A 251 10.96 16.91 -28.65
C GLY A 251 9.57 16.30 -28.39
N GLU A 252 9.51 15.02 -28.03
CA GLU A 252 8.25 14.32 -27.78
C GLU A 252 7.98 14.18 -26.27
N PRO A 253 6.72 14.31 -25.80
CA PRO A 253 6.36 14.07 -24.42
C PRO A 253 6.64 12.64 -23.99
N VAL A 254 7.37 12.46 -22.89
CA VAL A 254 7.64 11.14 -22.32
C VAL A 254 6.34 10.51 -21.83
N LYS A 255 6.06 9.27 -22.28
CA LYS A 255 4.83 8.56 -21.94
C LYS A 255 4.80 8.14 -20.48
N GLY A 256 3.62 8.21 -19.88
CA GLY A 256 3.35 7.74 -18.55
C GLY A 256 3.35 6.21 -18.42
N PHE A 257 3.02 5.73 -17.23
CA PHE A 257 2.97 4.29 -16.93
C PHE A 257 2.05 3.54 -17.91
N LYS A 258 2.49 2.35 -18.37
CA LYS A 258 1.82 1.55 -19.40
C LYS A 258 1.52 2.29 -20.72
N ASN A 259 2.30 3.30 -21.04
CA ASN A 259 2.10 4.17 -22.19
C ASN A 259 0.80 4.98 -22.15
N VAL A 260 0.22 5.18 -20.97
CA VAL A 260 -0.97 6.01 -20.75
C VAL A 260 -0.54 7.35 -20.15
N GLY A 261 -1.07 8.45 -20.71
CA GLY A 261 -0.71 9.79 -20.26
C GLY A 261 0.75 10.17 -20.51
N ARG A 262 1.27 11.08 -19.73
CA ARG A 262 2.61 11.68 -19.85
C ARG A 262 3.32 11.71 -18.51
N LYS A 263 4.66 11.72 -18.49
CA LYS A 263 5.45 11.95 -17.27
C LYS A 263 5.36 13.42 -16.88
N LEU A 264 5.04 13.69 -15.61
CA LEU A 264 4.96 15.05 -15.08
C LEU A 264 6.35 15.51 -14.60
N ASN A 265 6.77 16.70 -15.01
CA ASN A 265 8.02 17.28 -14.54
C ASN A 265 7.89 17.67 -13.05
N PRO A 266 8.71 17.08 -12.16
CA PRO A 266 8.57 17.31 -10.71
C PRO A 266 8.87 18.75 -10.30
N THR A 267 9.70 19.48 -11.05
CA THR A 267 10.01 20.90 -10.75
C THR A 267 8.78 21.81 -10.89
N LEU A 268 7.76 21.39 -11.65
CA LEU A 268 6.53 22.14 -11.90
C LEU A 268 5.32 21.59 -11.12
N SER A 269 5.45 20.44 -10.47
CA SER A 269 4.32 19.74 -9.85
C SER A 269 4.01 20.16 -8.41
N LEU A 270 4.92 20.82 -7.71
CA LEU A 270 4.75 21.14 -6.28
C LEU A 270 3.45 21.91 -5.94
N PRO A 271 2.96 22.87 -6.77
CA PRO A 271 1.67 23.50 -6.52
C PRO A 271 0.48 22.51 -6.55
N ALA A 272 0.54 21.52 -7.42
CA ALA A 272 -0.47 20.46 -7.49
C ALA A 272 -0.41 19.51 -6.28
N VAL A 273 0.79 19.18 -5.82
CA VAL A 273 1.00 18.44 -4.55
C VAL A 273 0.37 19.20 -3.38
N LYS A 274 0.68 20.48 -3.25
CA LYS A 274 0.13 21.36 -2.19
C LYS A 274 -1.38 21.40 -2.21
N ARG A 275 -1.98 21.51 -3.37
CA ARG A 275 -3.45 21.52 -3.51
C ARG A 275 -4.05 20.17 -3.11
N ARG A 276 -3.58 19.06 -3.70
CA ARG A 276 -4.10 17.72 -3.40
C ARG A 276 -3.97 17.38 -1.92
N MET A 277 -2.78 17.57 -1.34
CA MET A 277 -2.57 17.31 0.08
C MET A 277 -3.44 18.21 0.97
N GLY A 278 -3.59 19.49 0.62
CA GLY A 278 -4.47 20.41 1.34
C GLY A 278 -5.94 19.96 1.32
N GLU A 279 -6.44 19.51 0.18
CA GLU A 279 -7.80 18.98 0.02
C GLU A 279 -8.00 17.70 0.85
N ILE A 280 -7.04 16.76 0.80
CA ILE A 280 -7.13 15.50 1.53
C ILE A 280 -7.04 15.73 3.05
N MET A 281 -6.04 16.46 3.50
CA MET A 281 -5.84 16.72 4.93
C MET A 281 -6.92 17.65 5.50
N GLY A 282 -7.49 18.53 4.69
CA GLY A 282 -8.65 19.39 5.03
C GLY A 282 -9.92 18.60 5.37
N THR A 283 -10.01 17.32 5.01
CA THR A 283 -11.14 16.45 5.42
C THR A 283 -11.18 16.17 6.92
N GLY A 284 -10.05 16.37 7.63
CA GLY A 284 -9.91 16.06 9.04
C GLY A 284 -9.79 14.58 9.36
N LEU A 285 -9.59 13.72 8.35
CA LEU A 285 -9.28 12.31 8.58
C LEU A 285 -7.85 12.16 9.11
N PRO A 286 -7.62 11.32 10.13
CA PRO A 286 -6.36 11.24 10.84
C PRO A 286 -5.33 10.36 10.11
N PHE A 287 -4.89 10.79 8.93
CA PHE A 287 -3.72 10.19 8.31
C PHE A 287 -2.46 10.54 9.10
N SER A 288 -1.62 9.57 9.35
CA SER A 288 -0.35 9.71 10.09
C SER A 288 0.88 9.33 9.26
N SER A 289 0.66 8.78 8.08
CA SER A 289 1.70 8.39 7.12
C SER A 289 1.27 8.73 5.70
N TRP A 290 2.23 8.74 4.77
CA TRP A 290 1.97 8.91 3.34
C TRP A 290 2.97 8.11 2.52
N PHE A 291 2.50 7.43 1.49
CA PHE A 291 3.35 6.65 0.59
C PHE A 291 3.31 7.26 -0.81
N VAL A 292 4.44 7.77 -1.28
CA VAL A 292 4.56 8.37 -2.62
C VAL A 292 5.30 7.43 -3.55
N ASP A 293 4.61 7.02 -4.60
CA ASP A 293 5.14 6.12 -5.61
C ASP A 293 6.21 6.78 -6.49
N CYS A 294 7.18 6.00 -6.96
CA CYS A 294 8.26 6.37 -7.88
C CYS A 294 9.31 7.38 -7.36
N ASP A 295 9.05 8.19 -6.34
CA ASP A 295 9.93 9.30 -5.99
C ASP A 295 11.30 8.89 -5.45
N ALA A 296 11.39 7.78 -4.72
CA ALA A 296 12.66 7.23 -4.23
C ALA A 296 13.16 6.04 -5.07
N PHE A 297 12.55 5.75 -6.21
CA PHE A 297 12.95 4.62 -7.08
C PHE A 297 14.19 4.92 -7.92
N GLY A 298 14.38 6.18 -8.33
CA GLY A 298 15.52 6.62 -9.17
C GLY A 298 15.20 6.67 -10.66
N GLU A 299 13.92 6.66 -11.05
CA GLU A 299 13.48 6.97 -12.41
C GLU A 299 13.42 8.48 -12.59
N ILE A 300 14.56 9.09 -12.92
CA ILE A 300 14.77 10.53 -13.07
C ILE A 300 15.00 10.90 -14.54
N TYR A 301 14.63 12.11 -14.94
CA TYR A 301 14.63 12.56 -16.33
C TYR A 301 15.39 13.86 -16.54
N ASP A 302 16.05 13.96 -17.69
CA ASP A 302 16.33 15.25 -18.32
C ASP A 302 15.08 15.67 -19.09
N ASP A 303 14.67 16.92 -18.95
CA ASP A 303 13.58 17.53 -19.71
C ASP A 303 14.14 18.54 -20.69
N TYR A 304 13.90 18.33 -21.97
CA TYR A 304 14.41 19.13 -23.07
C TYR A 304 13.40 20.18 -23.58
N SER A 305 12.27 20.37 -22.89
CA SER A 305 11.33 21.42 -23.22
C SER A 305 12.02 22.79 -23.18
N PRO A 306 11.95 23.59 -24.23
CA PRO A 306 12.57 24.95 -24.23
C PRO A 306 11.94 25.87 -23.17
N GLU A 307 10.76 25.57 -22.69
CA GLU A 307 10.01 26.39 -21.71
C GLU A 307 10.39 26.06 -20.27
N HIS A 308 10.90 24.81 -20.02
CA HIS A 308 11.23 24.34 -18.66
C HIS A 308 12.34 23.28 -18.67
N ILE A 309 13.45 23.57 -19.34
CA ILE A 309 14.63 22.69 -19.35
C ILE A 309 14.99 22.29 -17.93
N THR A 310 15.06 20.97 -17.67
CA THR A 310 15.34 20.42 -16.34
C THR A 310 16.39 19.32 -16.45
N THR A 311 17.39 19.32 -15.59
CA THR A 311 18.38 18.25 -15.50
C THR A 311 17.89 17.15 -14.55
N GLN A 312 18.46 15.95 -14.65
CA GLN A 312 18.19 14.84 -13.72
C GLN A 312 18.45 15.24 -12.26
N GLU A 313 19.46 16.07 -12.00
CA GLU A 313 19.74 16.57 -10.65
C GLU A 313 18.60 17.47 -10.13
N GLN A 314 18.06 18.33 -10.99
CA GLN A 314 16.91 19.19 -10.65
C GLN A 314 15.62 18.37 -10.49
N ASP A 315 15.40 17.36 -11.35
CA ASP A 315 14.30 16.42 -11.23
C ASP A 315 14.34 15.71 -9.85
N LEU A 316 15.50 15.14 -9.50
CA LEU A 316 15.70 14.46 -8.23
C LEU A 316 15.48 15.39 -7.03
N ALA A 317 16.06 16.60 -7.07
CA ALA A 317 15.89 17.58 -6.00
C ALA A 317 14.42 17.96 -5.80
N ALA A 318 13.65 18.15 -6.87
CA ALA A 318 12.23 18.47 -6.80
C ALA A 318 11.38 17.31 -6.23
N ARG A 319 11.75 16.04 -6.50
CA ARG A 319 11.12 14.87 -5.86
C ARG A 319 11.36 14.87 -4.37
N MET A 320 12.59 15.09 -3.93
CA MET A 320 12.91 15.16 -2.51
C MET A 320 12.24 16.36 -1.83
N GLU A 321 12.12 17.51 -2.51
CA GLU A 321 11.41 18.67 -1.99
C GLU A 321 9.93 18.38 -1.73
N ARG A 322 9.24 17.70 -2.66
CA ARG A 322 7.82 17.36 -2.44
C ARG A 322 7.59 16.34 -1.35
N LEU A 323 8.47 15.33 -1.21
CA LEU A 323 8.44 14.38 -0.08
C LEU A 323 8.66 15.11 1.24
N ALA A 324 9.65 16.00 1.30
CA ALA A 324 9.93 16.82 2.48
C ALA A 324 8.75 17.77 2.79
N TYR A 325 8.13 18.38 1.77
CA TYR A 325 6.94 19.21 1.95
C TYR A 325 5.80 18.43 2.62
N ILE A 326 5.49 17.21 2.16
CA ILE A 326 4.44 16.36 2.73
C ILE A 326 4.78 16.02 4.18
N ARG A 327 6.03 15.61 4.46
CA ARG A 327 6.53 15.30 5.80
C ARG A 327 6.40 16.49 6.74
N ASP A 328 6.98 17.62 6.35
CA ASP A 328 7.21 18.76 7.24
C ASP A 328 5.94 19.61 7.44
N THR A 329 5.09 19.71 6.40
CA THR A 329 3.86 20.52 6.48
C THR A 329 2.77 19.82 7.28
N TYR A 330 2.66 18.49 7.15
CA TYR A 330 1.56 17.73 7.76
C TYR A 330 2.01 16.82 8.91
N GLY A 331 3.32 16.78 9.22
CA GLY A 331 3.84 15.90 10.28
C GLY A 331 3.69 14.41 9.97
N LEU A 332 3.64 14.03 8.68
CA LEU A 332 3.40 12.66 8.27
C LEU A 332 4.70 11.85 8.23
N VAL A 333 4.60 10.56 8.56
CA VAL A 333 5.68 9.60 8.33
C VAL A 333 5.66 9.20 6.86
N VAL A 334 6.65 9.68 6.09
CA VAL A 334 6.67 9.52 4.64
C VAL A 334 7.48 8.30 4.23
N GLY A 335 6.92 7.52 3.33
CA GLY A 335 7.57 6.41 2.63
C GLY A 335 7.44 6.54 1.11
N SER A 336 8.19 5.72 0.38
CA SER A 336 8.17 5.72 -1.08
C SER A 336 8.53 4.35 -1.66
N GLU A 337 8.29 4.18 -2.95
CA GLU A 337 8.82 3.05 -3.72
C GLU A 337 10.35 3.16 -3.85
N GLY A 338 11.03 2.01 -3.82
CA GLY A 338 12.48 1.88 -3.96
C GLY A 338 13.21 2.14 -2.66
N GLY A 339 13.50 3.40 -2.35
CA GLY A 339 14.25 3.82 -1.17
C GLY A 339 15.75 3.87 -1.40
N ASN A 340 16.17 4.28 -2.59
CA ASN A 340 17.58 4.48 -2.92
C ASN A 340 18.26 5.48 -1.97
N ASP A 341 19.57 5.48 -1.97
CA ASP A 341 20.43 6.23 -1.05
C ASP A 341 20.15 7.74 -1.00
N PHE A 342 19.85 8.37 -2.13
CA PHE A 342 19.51 9.79 -2.20
C PHE A 342 18.24 10.17 -1.41
N ALA A 343 17.36 9.21 -1.14
CA ALA A 343 16.13 9.44 -0.38
C ALA A 343 16.30 9.22 1.14
N ALA A 344 17.45 8.70 1.58
CA ALA A 344 17.66 8.26 2.96
C ALA A 344 17.51 9.38 4.00
N SER A 345 17.78 10.63 3.65
CA SER A 345 17.55 11.79 4.54
C SER A 345 16.07 12.19 4.63
N THR A 346 15.22 11.78 3.69
CA THR A 346 13.86 12.30 3.53
C THR A 346 12.80 11.29 3.97
N VAL A 347 12.89 10.03 3.53
CA VAL A 347 11.90 9.00 3.84
C VAL A 347 12.25 8.22 5.11
N ALA A 348 11.25 7.77 5.86
CA ALA A 348 11.44 6.90 7.01
C ALA A 348 11.38 5.41 6.64
N PHE A 349 10.64 5.07 5.59
CA PHE A 349 10.51 3.70 5.10
C PHE A 349 10.39 3.65 3.58
N ALA A 350 10.62 2.48 3.00
CA ALA A 350 10.50 2.28 1.56
C ALA A 350 10.18 0.83 1.20
N HIS A 351 9.53 0.62 0.06
CA HIS A 351 9.17 -0.69 -0.47
C HIS A 351 9.82 -0.93 -1.83
N GLY A 352 10.51 -2.04 -2.00
CA GLY A 352 11.08 -2.48 -3.28
C GLY A 352 12.60 -2.67 -3.31
N ILE A 353 13.35 -2.09 -2.38
CA ILE A 353 14.81 -2.25 -2.38
C ILE A 353 15.25 -3.67 -1.99
N GLU A 354 14.51 -4.32 -1.08
CA GLU A 354 14.84 -5.67 -0.62
C GLU A 354 14.44 -6.75 -1.64
N LEU A 355 13.42 -6.49 -2.45
CA LEU A 355 13.02 -7.31 -3.58
C LEU A 355 12.24 -6.45 -4.58
N LYS A 356 12.80 -6.29 -5.78
CA LYS A 356 12.22 -5.45 -6.84
C LYS A 356 11.05 -6.14 -7.55
N SER A 357 10.21 -5.34 -8.20
CA SER A 357 9.09 -5.84 -9.03
C SER A 357 9.57 -6.37 -10.39
N PHE A 358 10.29 -7.48 -10.38
CA PHE A 358 10.77 -8.11 -11.62
C PHE A 358 9.66 -8.79 -12.43
N SER A 359 8.49 -9.03 -11.86
CA SER A 359 7.31 -9.59 -12.54
C SER A 359 6.91 -8.79 -13.77
N TRP A 360 7.12 -7.48 -13.77
CA TRP A 360 6.81 -6.60 -14.88
C TRP A 360 7.64 -6.85 -16.16
N MET A 361 8.80 -7.46 -16.02
CA MET A 361 9.71 -7.78 -17.12
C MET A 361 9.43 -9.14 -17.76
N ASP A 362 8.48 -9.90 -17.24
CA ASP A 362 8.18 -11.27 -17.68
C ASP A 362 6.72 -11.39 -18.12
N GLU A 363 6.50 -11.71 -19.40
CA GLU A 363 5.18 -11.81 -20.00
C GLU A 363 4.32 -12.90 -19.34
N ASP A 364 4.91 -14.04 -18.95
CA ASP A 364 4.18 -15.11 -18.27
C ASP A 364 3.71 -14.71 -16.87
N MET A 365 4.41 -13.80 -16.22
CA MET A 365 4.03 -13.32 -14.88
C MET A 365 2.99 -12.21 -14.93
N ASN A 366 3.02 -11.35 -15.97
CA ASN A 366 2.19 -10.15 -15.97
C ASN A 366 1.05 -10.15 -17.00
N GLN A 367 1.16 -10.89 -18.12
CA GLN A 367 0.19 -10.84 -19.23
C GLN A 367 -0.45 -12.18 -19.56
N ASN A 368 0.32 -13.27 -19.52
CA ASN A 368 -0.13 -14.60 -19.92
C ASN A 368 -0.99 -15.25 -18.83
N ARG A 369 -2.31 -15.09 -18.95
CA ARG A 369 -3.29 -15.58 -17.94
C ARG A 369 -3.32 -17.10 -17.82
N ASP A 370 -2.84 -17.83 -18.82
CA ASP A 370 -2.80 -19.30 -18.83
C ASP A 370 -1.52 -19.83 -18.16
N SER A 371 -0.56 -18.96 -17.86
CA SER A 371 0.68 -19.32 -17.19
C SER A 371 0.47 -19.62 -15.70
N GLU A 372 1.13 -20.65 -15.19
CA GLU A 372 1.19 -20.92 -13.75
C GLU A 372 1.89 -19.79 -12.97
N TYR A 373 2.77 -19.03 -13.63
CA TYR A 373 3.50 -17.88 -13.08
C TYR A 373 2.69 -16.58 -13.07
N TYR A 374 1.51 -16.57 -13.70
CA TYR A 374 0.68 -15.36 -13.79
C TYR A 374 0.30 -14.85 -12.42
N MET A 375 0.67 -13.61 -12.11
CA MET A 375 0.46 -12.97 -10.80
C MET A 375 -1.01 -12.72 -10.45
N GLY A 376 -1.90 -12.64 -11.45
CA GLY A 376 -3.31 -12.29 -11.26
C GLY A 376 -3.64 -10.85 -11.70
N ARG A 377 -4.90 -10.50 -11.57
CA ARG A 377 -5.41 -9.16 -11.90
C ARG A 377 -5.21 -8.19 -10.75
N TYR A 378 -4.81 -6.95 -11.05
CA TYR A 378 -4.68 -5.85 -10.08
C TYR A 378 -6.01 -5.33 -9.53
N TYR A 379 -7.11 -5.59 -10.20
CA TYR A 379 -8.43 -5.11 -9.82
C TYR A 379 -9.30 -6.26 -9.32
N ASN A 380 -10.03 -6.01 -8.23
CA ASN A 380 -11.04 -6.92 -7.69
C ASN A 380 -12.39 -6.20 -7.63
N SER A 381 -13.30 -6.57 -8.54
CA SER A 381 -14.65 -5.98 -8.59
C SER A 381 -15.51 -6.30 -7.37
N LYS A 382 -15.12 -7.29 -6.59
CA LYS A 382 -15.82 -7.67 -5.34
C LYS A 382 -15.34 -6.89 -4.12
N GLY A 383 -14.35 -6.02 -4.26
CA GLY A 383 -13.61 -5.45 -3.13
C GLY A 383 -12.61 -6.46 -2.53
N GLY A 384 -11.90 -6.04 -1.49
CA GLY A 384 -10.87 -6.87 -0.87
C GLY A 384 -9.59 -7.01 -1.68
N VAL A 385 -8.76 -7.98 -1.32
CA VAL A 385 -7.43 -8.16 -1.93
C VAL A 385 -7.55 -8.61 -3.38
N PRO A 386 -6.97 -7.86 -4.35
CA PRO A 386 -6.90 -8.29 -5.74
C PRO A 386 -6.13 -9.60 -5.91
N GLU A 387 -6.50 -10.38 -6.94
CA GLU A 387 -5.84 -11.65 -7.27
C GLU A 387 -4.32 -11.49 -7.42
N HIS A 388 -3.88 -10.35 -7.97
CA HIS A 388 -2.46 -10.03 -8.13
C HIS A 388 -1.68 -10.13 -6.81
N PHE A 389 -2.29 -9.84 -5.69
CA PHE A 389 -1.66 -9.87 -4.38
C PHE A 389 -1.98 -11.13 -3.57
N SER A 390 -3.19 -11.70 -3.71
CA SER A 390 -3.63 -12.88 -2.95
C SER A 390 -3.22 -14.21 -3.60
N ARG A 391 -3.12 -14.27 -4.94
CA ARG A 391 -2.73 -15.48 -5.65
C ARG A 391 -1.28 -15.82 -5.35
N ARG A 392 -1.04 -17.02 -4.82
CA ARG A 392 0.30 -17.57 -4.63
C ARG A 392 0.81 -18.16 -5.93
N VAL A 393 2.05 -17.84 -6.30
CA VAL A 393 2.65 -18.24 -7.56
C VAL A 393 4.00 -18.92 -7.35
N PRO A 394 4.38 -19.90 -8.19
CA PRO A 394 5.77 -20.31 -8.29
C PRO A 394 6.59 -19.20 -8.96
N VAL A 395 7.90 -19.26 -8.84
CA VAL A 395 8.82 -18.34 -9.51
C VAL A 395 9.78 -19.13 -10.41
N LYS A 396 10.00 -18.65 -11.63
CA LYS A 396 10.92 -19.26 -12.59
C LYS A 396 12.34 -19.31 -12.03
N GLU A 397 13.08 -20.39 -12.33
CA GLU A 397 14.44 -20.63 -11.82
C GLU A 397 15.41 -19.45 -11.98
N PRO A 398 15.51 -18.72 -13.11
CA PRO A 398 16.41 -17.58 -13.19
C PRO A 398 16.11 -16.50 -12.13
N TYR A 399 14.84 -16.20 -11.91
CA TYR A 399 14.43 -15.20 -10.92
C TYR A 399 14.52 -15.74 -9.49
N ARG A 400 14.20 -17.03 -9.28
CA ARG A 400 14.35 -17.68 -7.98
C ARG A 400 15.78 -17.62 -7.50
N THR A 401 16.74 -18.02 -8.34
CA THR A 401 18.17 -18.00 -8.01
C THR A 401 18.67 -16.58 -7.79
N VAL A 402 18.32 -15.63 -8.68
CA VAL A 402 18.91 -14.27 -8.64
C VAL A 402 18.29 -13.40 -7.54
N PHE A 403 17.00 -13.53 -7.27
CA PHE A 403 16.28 -12.59 -6.40
C PHE A 403 15.77 -13.19 -5.08
N MET A 404 15.70 -14.52 -4.96
CA MET A 404 15.05 -15.15 -3.81
C MET A 404 15.89 -16.16 -3.06
N ASP A 405 16.89 -16.77 -3.70
CA ASP A 405 17.78 -17.73 -3.03
C ASP A 405 18.71 -16.98 -2.07
N PRO A 406 18.58 -17.19 -0.75
CA PRO A 406 19.38 -16.46 0.23
C PRO A 406 20.88 -16.70 0.10
N ARG A 407 21.30 -17.80 -0.53
CA ARG A 407 22.72 -18.14 -0.73
C ARG A 407 23.43 -17.15 -1.66
N TYR A 408 22.68 -16.44 -2.51
CA TYR A 408 23.22 -15.45 -3.46
C TYR A 408 22.85 -14.01 -3.06
N ASP A 409 22.23 -13.83 -1.92
CA ASP A 409 21.83 -12.52 -1.43
C ASP A 409 22.86 -11.93 -0.46
N MET A 410 22.97 -10.61 -0.50
CA MET A 410 23.81 -9.84 0.41
C MET A 410 23.08 -8.54 0.78
N PRO A 411 22.90 -8.23 2.06
CA PRO A 411 22.11 -7.06 2.50
C PRO A 411 22.90 -5.74 2.36
N LEU A 412 23.30 -5.39 1.13
CA LEU A 412 24.16 -4.24 0.87
C LEU A 412 23.54 -2.92 1.36
N PHE A 413 22.27 -2.72 1.11
CA PHE A 413 21.58 -1.53 1.57
C PHE A 413 21.52 -1.47 3.10
N LYS A 414 21.18 -2.57 3.75
CA LYS A 414 21.12 -2.67 5.21
C LYS A 414 22.46 -2.43 5.89
N LEU A 415 23.57 -2.87 5.29
CA LEU A 415 24.92 -2.61 5.79
C LEU A 415 25.28 -1.11 5.84
N VAL A 416 24.53 -0.28 5.12
CA VAL A 416 24.73 1.18 5.12
C VAL A 416 23.60 1.89 5.85
N TYR A 417 22.35 1.52 5.60
CA TYR A 417 21.16 2.30 5.94
C TYR A 417 20.18 1.60 6.90
N ASN A 418 20.55 0.49 7.58
CA ASN A 418 19.64 -0.23 8.46
C ASN A 418 18.95 0.67 9.50
N ASP A 419 19.72 1.61 10.07
CA ASP A 419 19.27 2.56 11.09
C ASP A 419 18.86 3.94 10.52
N SER A 420 18.63 4.01 9.21
CA SER A 420 18.20 5.23 8.52
C SER A 420 16.86 5.07 7.80
N VAL A 421 16.69 3.99 7.04
CA VAL A 421 15.46 3.71 6.28
C VAL A 421 15.00 2.29 6.55
N ILE A 422 13.76 2.14 6.97
CA ILE A 422 13.12 0.82 7.10
C ILE A 422 12.70 0.37 5.72
N THR A 423 13.35 -0.68 5.20
CA THR A 423 13.11 -1.18 3.84
C THR A 423 12.43 -2.53 3.86
N SER A 424 11.46 -2.71 2.96
CA SER A 424 10.73 -3.95 2.74
C SER A 424 10.71 -4.34 1.25
N TYR A 425 10.02 -5.41 0.95
CA TYR A 425 9.81 -5.90 -0.42
C TYR A 425 8.95 -4.91 -1.21
N HIS A 426 9.03 -4.99 -2.54
CA HIS A 426 7.98 -4.41 -3.37
C HIS A 426 6.64 -5.10 -3.06
N TRP A 427 5.53 -4.36 -3.10
CA TRP A 427 4.20 -4.88 -2.74
C TRP A 427 3.72 -6.06 -3.59
N ASP A 428 4.29 -6.29 -4.77
CA ASP A 428 4.04 -7.51 -5.56
C ASP A 428 4.47 -8.80 -4.84
N TRP A 429 5.41 -8.68 -3.89
CA TRP A 429 6.10 -9.81 -3.25
C TRP A 429 5.85 -9.85 -1.74
N SER A 430 4.58 -9.89 -1.35
CA SER A 430 4.23 -10.09 0.07
C SER A 430 4.85 -11.37 0.65
N THR A 431 4.93 -11.46 1.97
CA THR A 431 5.54 -12.60 2.69
C THR A 431 4.98 -13.95 2.25
N PHE A 432 3.68 -14.03 1.95
CA PHE A 432 3.02 -15.28 1.52
C PHE A 432 2.95 -15.48 0.00
N LYS A 433 3.47 -14.57 -0.82
CA LYS A 433 3.24 -14.56 -2.28
C LYS A 433 3.79 -15.76 -3.02
N VAL A 434 4.96 -16.25 -2.62
CA VAL A 434 5.69 -17.28 -3.37
C VAL A 434 5.46 -18.66 -2.77
N LYS A 435 4.98 -19.60 -3.60
CA LYS A 435 4.80 -21.00 -3.20
C LYS A 435 6.13 -21.62 -2.78
N GLY A 436 6.13 -22.30 -1.64
CA GLY A 436 7.30 -23.02 -1.12
C GLY A 436 8.45 -22.11 -0.66
N ALA A 437 8.18 -20.83 -0.33
CA ALA A 437 9.23 -19.90 0.09
C ALA A 437 8.90 -19.11 1.37
N THR A 438 7.72 -19.28 1.94
CA THR A 438 7.26 -18.45 3.06
C THR A 438 8.13 -18.63 4.30
N GLY A 439 8.50 -19.86 4.65
CA GLY A 439 9.33 -20.15 5.82
C GLY A 439 10.71 -19.49 5.72
N ASP A 440 11.42 -19.69 4.61
CA ASP A 440 12.72 -19.07 4.38
C ASP A 440 12.64 -17.54 4.31
N ARG A 441 11.54 -17.00 3.79
CA ARG A 441 11.29 -15.57 3.81
C ARG A 441 11.16 -15.02 5.24
N MET A 442 10.41 -15.69 6.11
CA MET A 442 10.29 -15.30 7.51
C MET A 442 11.62 -15.39 8.26
N VAL A 443 12.46 -16.39 7.95
CA VAL A 443 13.82 -16.49 8.47
C VAL A 443 14.68 -15.30 7.98
N ARG A 444 14.59 -14.95 6.69
CA ARG A 444 15.31 -13.82 6.10
C ARG A 444 14.84 -12.46 6.67
N GLU A 445 13.54 -12.30 6.93
CA GLU A 445 12.97 -11.10 7.55
C GLU A 445 13.60 -10.82 8.92
N VAL A 446 13.85 -11.87 9.71
CA VAL A 446 14.61 -11.75 10.96
C VAL A 446 16.08 -11.45 10.67
N LEU A 447 16.75 -12.27 9.83
CA LEU A 447 18.19 -12.14 9.56
C LEU A 447 18.57 -10.71 9.12
N TYR A 448 17.80 -10.12 8.21
CA TYR A 448 18.10 -8.81 7.60
C TYR A 448 17.30 -7.65 8.20
N ASN A 449 16.51 -7.89 9.26
CA ASN A 449 15.65 -6.87 9.84
C ASN A 449 14.76 -6.20 8.77
N VAL A 450 14.06 -7.03 8.00
CA VAL A 450 13.11 -6.58 6.97
C VAL A 450 11.69 -6.70 7.53
N PRO A 451 10.87 -5.63 7.51
CA PRO A 451 9.47 -5.74 7.90
C PRO A 451 8.73 -6.74 7.00
N PRO A 452 8.00 -7.70 7.58
CA PRO A 452 7.04 -8.49 6.82
C PRO A 452 6.05 -7.58 6.09
N LEU A 453 5.70 -7.95 4.87
CA LEU A 453 4.75 -7.21 4.05
C LEU A 453 3.56 -8.11 3.73
N TYR A 454 2.37 -7.62 4.03
CA TYR A 454 1.13 -8.35 3.84
C TYR A 454 0.11 -7.54 3.03
N HIS A 455 -0.75 -8.24 2.28
CA HIS A 455 -1.99 -7.70 1.76
C HIS A 455 -3.13 -8.35 2.52
N LEU A 456 -3.96 -7.56 3.19
CA LEU A 456 -5.01 -8.09 4.04
C LEU A 456 -6.39 -7.54 3.68
N ASP A 457 -7.33 -8.42 3.74
CA ASP A 457 -8.75 -8.23 3.92
C ASP A 457 -9.25 -9.28 4.92
N ARG A 458 -10.55 -9.41 5.12
CA ARG A 458 -11.12 -10.42 5.99
C ARG A 458 -10.72 -11.85 5.59
N ALA A 459 -10.70 -12.14 4.29
CA ALA A 459 -10.41 -13.50 3.79
C ALA A 459 -8.94 -13.87 4.04
N GLU A 460 -8.01 -12.96 3.74
CA GLU A 460 -6.58 -13.19 3.94
C GLU A 460 -6.22 -13.22 5.43
N TRP A 461 -6.88 -12.41 6.28
CA TRP A 461 -6.71 -12.51 7.73
C TRP A 461 -7.19 -13.84 8.29
N ASN A 462 -8.37 -14.30 7.90
CA ASN A 462 -8.89 -15.60 8.31
C ASN A 462 -7.96 -16.76 7.88
N ARG A 463 -7.24 -16.58 6.78
CA ARG A 463 -6.32 -17.58 6.24
C ARG A 463 -4.95 -17.57 6.92
N TYR A 464 -4.40 -16.40 7.20
CA TYR A 464 -3.00 -16.25 7.61
C TYR A 464 -2.80 -15.54 8.96
N GLY A 465 -3.85 -15.07 9.61
CA GLY A 465 -3.76 -14.27 10.83
C GLY A 465 -2.97 -14.94 11.95
N GLU A 466 -3.13 -16.25 12.13
CA GLU A 466 -2.36 -17.00 13.12
C GLU A 466 -0.86 -17.08 12.77
N ASP A 467 -0.52 -17.31 11.49
CA ASP A 467 0.87 -17.34 11.03
C ASP A 467 1.52 -15.96 11.17
N ILE A 468 0.78 -14.91 10.81
CA ILE A 468 1.20 -13.51 10.97
C ILE A 468 1.48 -13.21 12.45
N ALA A 469 0.56 -13.55 13.36
CA ALA A 469 0.72 -13.29 14.78
C ALA A 469 1.91 -14.05 15.39
N ARG A 470 2.11 -15.32 15.02
CA ARG A 470 3.26 -16.13 15.48
C ARG A 470 4.58 -15.52 15.01
N HIS A 471 4.69 -15.18 13.73
CA HIS A 471 5.89 -14.56 13.18
C HIS A 471 6.14 -13.18 13.80
N HIS A 472 5.12 -12.34 13.89
CA HIS A 472 5.19 -11.01 14.50
C HIS A 472 5.74 -11.05 15.92
N LYS A 473 5.29 -11.99 16.73
CA LYS A 473 5.74 -12.15 18.13
C LYS A 473 7.25 -12.31 18.27
N VAL A 474 7.92 -12.92 17.29
CA VAL A 474 9.37 -13.10 17.27
C VAL A 474 10.05 -11.96 16.55
N TRP A 475 9.64 -11.69 15.30
CA TRP A 475 10.26 -10.69 14.45
C TRP A 475 10.21 -9.28 15.06
N SER A 476 9.05 -8.86 15.58
CA SER A 476 8.89 -7.51 16.15
C SER A 476 9.81 -7.28 17.36
N LYS A 477 9.97 -8.29 18.23
CA LYS A 477 10.89 -8.20 19.37
C LYS A 477 12.33 -8.03 18.96
N PHE A 478 12.75 -8.70 17.90
CA PHE A 478 14.07 -8.56 17.30
C PHE A 478 14.20 -7.19 16.64
N SER A 479 13.26 -6.84 15.77
CA SER A 479 13.29 -5.61 15.00
C SER A 479 13.32 -4.36 15.88
N LYS A 480 12.53 -4.30 16.96
CA LYS A 480 12.56 -3.19 17.94
C LYS A 480 13.96 -2.94 18.54
N ARG A 481 14.84 -3.96 18.55
CA ARG A 481 16.24 -3.85 19.00
C ARG A 481 17.21 -3.51 17.88
N ALA A 482 16.94 -4.02 16.68
CA ALA A 482 17.85 -3.92 15.55
C ALA A 482 17.65 -2.65 14.71
N VAL A 483 16.44 -2.10 14.66
CA VAL A 483 16.03 -1.12 13.65
C VAL A 483 16.74 0.23 13.79
N THR A 484 17.12 0.64 14.98
CA THR A 484 17.87 1.89 15.24
C THR A 484 19.38 1.67 15.33
N ARG A 485 19.87 0.48 14.97
CA ARG A 485 21.30 0.13 15.07
C ARG A 485 21.90 -0.04 13.69
N GLU A 486 23.18 0.28 13.59
CA GLU A 486 23.98 -0.07 12.42
C GLU A 486 24.03 -1.60 12.27
N MET A 487 23.84 -2.13 11.05
CA MET A 487 24.22 -3.50 10.72
C MET A 487 25.74 -3.57 10.62
N THR A 488 26.39 -4.00 11.68
CA THR A 488 27.86 -3.95 11.83
C THR A 488 28.59 -5.13 11.22
N GLU A 489 27.86 -6.24 11.00
CA GLU A 489 28.46 -7.48 10.51
C GLU A 489 27.51 -8.24 9.57
N PHE A 490 28.05 -8.84 8.52
CA PHE A 490 27.43 -9.87 7.69
C PHE A 490 28.47 -10.91 7.31
N ALA A 491 28.16 -12.19 7.45
CA ALA A 491 29.04 -13.29 7.08
C ALA A 491 28.28 -14.52 6.58
N TYR A 492 28.83 -15.17 5.57
CA TYR A 492 28.50 -16.56 5.24
C TYR A 492 29.31 -17.47 6.18
N LEU A 493 28.64 -18.32 6.95
CA LEU A 493 29.27 -19.24 7.90
C LEU A 493 29.49 -20.63 7.31
N SER A 494 28.75 -21.01 6.28
CA SER A 494 28.91 -22.25 5.53
C SER A 494 29.51 -21.99 4.16
N GLY A 495 30.23 -22.99 3.61
CA GLY A 495 30.90 -22.85 2.30
C GLY A 495 29.94 -22.76 1.11
N ASP A 496 28.71 -23.20 1.26
CA ASP A 496 27.63 -23.11 0.26
C ASP A 496 26.75 -21.87 0.41
N GLY A 497 27.01 -21.03 1.43
CA GLY A 497 26.23 -19.83 1.70
C GLY A 497 24.89 -20.05 2.37
N ALA A 498 24.53 -21.29 2.72
CA ALA A 498 23.25 -21.61 3.34
C ALA A 498 23.14 -21.12 4.79
N VAL A 499 24.26 -20.99 5.50
CA VAL A 499 24.25 -20.45 6.87
C VAL A 499 24.86 -19.06 6.87
N GLN A 500 24.10 -18.10 7.39
CA GLN A 500 24.44 -16.68 7.35
C GLN A 500 24.29 -16.04 8.72
N MET A 501 25.07 -14.99 8.97
CA MET A 501 25.01 -14.23 10.20
C MET A 501 24.98 -12.73 9.91
N THR A 502 24.15 -12.02 10.67
CA THR A 502 24.16 -10.55 10.76
C THR A 502 24.40 -10.11 12.19
N GLY A 503 25.08 -8.98 12.35
CA GLY A 503 25.27 -8.31 13.64
C GLY A 503 24.73 -6.89 13.61
N TYR A 504 24.11 -6.45 14.71
CA TYR A 504 23.51 -5.13 14.90
C TYR A 504 24.09 -4.49 16.15
N GLY A 505 24.73 -3.33 16.00
CA GLY A 505 25.45 -2.70 17.10
C GLY A 505 26.59 -3.59 17.61
N GLU A 506 26.71 -3.73 18.93
CA GLU A 506 27.85 -4.43 19.58
C GLU A 506 27.57 -5.92 19.82
N ASP A 507 26.35 -6.30 20.23
CA ASP A 507 26.08 -7.62 20.81
C ASP A 507 24.83 -8.33 20.27
N LEU A 508 23.96 -7.67 19.50
CA LEU A 508 22.78 -8.30 18.89
C LEU A 508 23.16 -9.00 17.59
N LYS A 509 22.84 -10.29 17.48
CA LYS A 509 23.12 -11.12 16.30
C LYS A 509 21.92 -11.96 15.88
N ALA A 510 21.84 -12.23 14.58
CA ALA A 510 20.97 -13.25 14.01
C ALA A 510 21.80 -14.22 13.19
N VAL A 511 21.60 -15.53 13.38
CA VAL A 511 22.26 -16.59 12.61
C VAL A 511 21.19 -17.45 11.98
N ALA A 512 21.04 -17.37 10.66
CA ALA A 512 20.06 -18.13 9.90
C ALA A 512 20.69 -19.37 9.24
N ASN A 513 19.96 -20.46 9.27
CA ASN A 513 20.28 -21.69 8.56
C ASN A 513 19.19 -21.97 7.53
N PHE A 514 19.47 -21.73 6.26
CA PHE A 514 18.59 -22.01 5.12
C PHE A 514 18.81 -23.40 4.52
N GLY A 515 19.71 -24.22 5.11
CA GLY A 515 19.91 -25.61 4.70
C GLY A 515 18.97 -26.54 5.46
N ASP A 516 18.87 -27.79 5.00
CA ASP A 516 18.01 -28.83 5.60
C ASP A 516 18.58 -29.39 6.90
N GLU A 517 19.92 -29.44 7.01
CA GLU A 517 20.62 -30.07 8.13
C GLU A 517 20.80 -29.09 9.31
N THR A 518 20.82 -29.63 10.53
CA THR A 518 21.09 -28.83 11.73
C THR A 518 22.51 -28.27 11.71
N TRP A 519 22.66 -26.97 11.90
CA TRP A 519 23.95 -26.29 12.03
C TRP A 519 24.34 -26.10 13.49
N GLN A 520 25.62 -26.34 13.81
CA GLN A 520 26.16 -26.09 15.15
C GLN A 520 26.82 -24.71 15.19
N TYR A 521 26.32 -23.80 16.01
CA TYR A 521 26.88 -22.46 16.25
C TYR A 521 27.24 -22.30 17.73
N GLY A 522 28.52 -22.41 18.08
CA GLY A 522 28.98 -22.49 19.48
C GLY A 522 28.31 -23.68 20.21
N ASP A 523 27.61 -23.39 21.29
CA ASP A 523 26.84 -24.39 22.06
C ASP A 523 25.38 -24.55 21.55
N LYS A 524 24.96 -23.78 20.57
CA LYS A 524 23.59 -23.77 20.03
C LYS A 524 23.45 -24.66 18.80
N LYS A 525 22.31 -25.30 18.68
CA LYS A 525 21.88 -26.03 17.50
C LYS A 525 20.80 -25.22 16.76
N ILE A 526 21.02 -24.96 15.49
CA ILE A 526 20.10 -24.23 14.62
C ILE A 526 19.55 -25.25 13.61
N PRO A 527 18.31 -25.72 13.75
CA PRO A 527 17.67 -26.59 12.78
C PRO A 527 17.68 -26.00 11.37
N GLY A 528 17.45 -26.80 10.35
CA GLY A 528 17.21 -26.32 9.01
C GLY A 528 16.04 -25.34 8.98
N HIS A 529 16.08 -24.35 8.09
CA HIS A 529 15.05 -23.32 7.90
C HIS A 529 14.70 -22.55 9.19
N SER A 530 15.73 -22.23 9.99
CA SER A 530 15.57 -21.59 11.30
C SER A 530 16.57 -20.44 11.49
N VAL A 531 16.28 -19.58 12.46
CA VAL A 531 17.19 -18.48 12.84
C VAL A 531 17.40 -18.45 14.36
N LEU A 532 18.66 -18.38 14.80
CA LEU A 532 19.05 -18.04 16.16
C LEU A 532 19.11 -16.54 16.31
N ILE A 533 18.44 -15.99 17.31
CA ILE A 533 18.58 -14.60 17.75
C ILE A 533 19.30 -14.61 19.10
N GLN A 534 20.35 -13.80 19.23
CA GLN A 534 21.15 -13.75 20.44
C GLN A 534 21.66 -12.33 20.73
N GLY A 535 21.58 -11.90 21.98
CA GLY A 535 22.05 -10.59 22.46
C GLY A 535 20.91 -9.69 22.94
N GLU A 536 21.23 -8.58 23.58
CA GLU A 536 20.25 -7.58 24.08
C GLU A 536 19.13 -8.17 24.95
N GLY A 537 19.45 -9.20 25.76
CA GLY A 537 18.48 -9.86 26.62
C GLY A 537 17.51 -10.79 25.90
N ILE A 538 17.79 -11.13 24.64
CA ILE A 538 17.04 -12.15 23.89
C ILE A 538 17.97 -13.28 23.49
N GLU A 539 17.53 -14.51 23.70
CA GLU A 539 18.17 -15.73 23.19
C GLU A 539 17.10 -16.74 22.84
N LEU A 540 16.92 -17.00 21.53
CA LEU A 540 15.96 -18.00 21.08
C LEU A 540 16.33 -18.53 19.69
N VAL A 541 15.93 -19.75 19.41
CA VAL A 541 15.91 -20.33 18.06
C VAL A 541 14.47 -20.28 17.57
N TYR A 542 14.27 -19.65 16.42
CA TYR A 542 12.97 -19.54 15.79
C TYR A 542 12.94 -20.39 14.51
N THR A 543 11.99 -21.31 14.45
CA THR A 543 11.61 -22.04 13.25
C THR A 543 10.20 -21.58 12.88
N PRO A 544 9.99 -20.96 11.71
CA PRO A 544 8.65 -20.58 11.29
C PRO A 544 7.74 -21.80 11.17
N GLU A 545 6.60 -21.75 11.84
CA GLU A 545 5.53 -22.72 11.69
C GLU A 545 4.53 -22.19 10.67
N VAL A 546 4.62 -22.68 9.45
CA VAL A 546 3.72 -22.30 8.34
C VAL A 546 3.04 -23.57 7.82
N GLY A 547 1.82 -23.43 7.31
CA GLY A 547 1.12 -24.57 6.71
C GLY A 547 1.92 -25.18 5.55
N GLU A 548 1.75 -26.50 5.29
CA GLU A 548 2.49 -27.24 4.24
C GLU A 548 2.46 -26.54 2.86
N GLU A 549 1.38 -25.83 2.55
CA GLU A 549 1.27 -25.04 1.31
C GLU A 549 2.18 -23.79 1.29
N ASN A 550 2.77 -23.43 2.43
CA ASN A 550 3.52 -22.20 2.61
C ASN A 550 5.05 -22.39 2.61
N TRP A 551 5.54 -23.63 2.69
CA TRP A 551 6.97 -23.94 2.56
C TRP A 551 7.43 -23.96 1.11
#